data_bde0be3e1750e9d1640cf98bbcb1913e
#
_entry.id   bde0be3e1750e9d1640cf98bbcb1913e
#
_cell.length_a   1.000
_cell.length_b   1.000
_cell.length_c   1.000
_cell.angle_alpha   90.00
_cell.angle_beta   90.00
_cell.angle_gamma   90.00
#
_symmetry.space_group_name_H-M   'P 1'
#
loop_
_entity.id
_entity.type
_entity.pdbx_description
1 polymer ?
#
loop_
_entity_poly.entity_id
_entity_poly.type
_entity_poly.pdbx_seq_one_letter_code
_entity_poly.pdbx_strand_id
1 'polypeptide(L)'
;MIDAITNTAAAVTAPAANAPADDGALGMESFLELMTTQMRYQDPTAPQDSSQFLAQMAQFSTVSGIQSMEQSLVKTVESLQSSQLLQASSLVGKQVLINTNDIVADSDVTPVSGEIGLFSHTASLTVRVVDDSGQTIRSLELGAKNAGQVSFNWDGLDINGDAVPAGNYQIVAAVPEETEIEPEIFIRSPVSSVSIGSAGDLHLQIRQLAPVPLNEVIEVS
;
A
#
# COMPACT_ATOMS: atom_id res chain seq x y z
N MET A 1 -15.91 61.93 -10.64
CA MET A 1 -14.47 62.26 -10.53
C MET A 1 -14.01 61.89 -9.14
N ILE A 2 -13.62 60.67 -8.95
CA ILE A 2 -12.81 60.20 -7.80
C ILE A 2 -11.96 59.06 -8.29
N ASP A 3 -10.64 59.25 -8.27
CA ASP A 3 -9.63 58.35 -8.78
C ASP A 3 -9.53 57.06 -7.96
N ALA A 4 -9.47 55.93 -8.67
CA ALA A 4 -9.12 54.62 -8.10
C ALA A 4 -7.62 54.52 -7.96
N ILE A 5 -7.14 54.42 -6.72
CA ILE A 5 -5.73 54.13 -6.40
C ILE A 5 -5.52 52.63 -6.50
N THR A 6 -4.85 52.20 -7.57
CA THR A 6 -4.35 50.83 -7.72
C THR A 6 -3.12 50.63 -6.82
N ASN A 7 -3.29 49.87 -5.76
CA ASN A 7 -2.19 49.44 -4.89
C ASN A 7 -1.54 48.17 -5.49
N THR A 8 -0.39 48.36 -6.14
CA THR A 8 0.45 47.29 -6.65
C THR A 8 1.29 46.74 -5.50
N ALA A 9 0.87 45.65 -4.89
CA ALA A 9 1.68 44.94 -3.90
C ALA A 9 2.82 44.19 -4.64
N ALA A 10 4.04 44.70 -4.45
CA ALA A 10 5.25 44.01 -4.90
C ALA A 10 5.42 42.70 -4.09
N ALA A 11 5.41 41.57 -4.76
CA ALA A 11 5.74 40.28 -4.17
C ALA A 11 7.23 40.28 -3.76
N VAL A 12 7.47 40.28 -2.46
CA VAL A 12 8.80 40.05 -1.89
C VAL A 12 9.10 38.57 -2.03
N THR A 13 9.97 38.22 -2.97
CA THR A 13 10.51 36.86 -3.11
C THR A 13 11.43 36.61 -1.90
N ALA A 14 11.00 35.69 -1.01
CA ALA A 14 11.86 35.21 0.06
C ALA A 14 13.05 34.44 -0.56
N PRO A 15 14.27 34.61 -0.05
CA PRO A 15 15.42 33.85 -0.52
C PRO A 15 15.19 32.36 -0.18
N ALA A 16 15.43 31.46 -1.16
CA ALA A 16 15.42 30.06 -0.98
C ALA A 16 16.34 29.68 0.18
N ALA A 17 15.79 28.99 1.18
CA ALA A 17 16.57 28.39 2.24
C ALA A 17 17.58 27.43 1.63
N ASN A 18 18.87 27.73 1.79
CA ASN A 18 19.95 26.82 1.46
C ASN A 18 19.70 25.50 2.19
N ALA A 19 19.71 24.41 1.45
CA ALA A 19 19.77 23.07 2.02
C ALA A 19 21.00 22.98 2.94
N PRO A 20 20.92 22.30 4.10
CA PRO A 20 22.08 22.16 4.97
C PRO A 20 23.19 21.46 4.18
N ALA A 21 24.29 22.16 3.99
CA ALA A 21 25.51 21.59 3.49
C ALA A 21 25.95 20.50 4.48
N ASP A 22 26.57 19.46 3.96
CA ASP A 22 27.14 18.33 4.71
C ASP A 22 28.23 18.84 5.69
N ASP A 23 27.80 19.32 6.86
CA ASP A 23 28.66 19.92 7.89
C ASP A 23 29.71 18.94 8.45
N GLY A 24 29.52 17.64 8.23
CA GLY A 24 30.43 16.60 8.71
C GLY A 24 31.76 16.54 7.93
N ALA A 25 31.68 16.66 6.60
CA ALA A 25 32.86 16.59 5.72
C ALA A 25 33.69 17.88 5.81
N LEU A 26 33.03 19.03 5.86
CA LEU A 26 33.71 20.35 6.01
C LEU A 26 34.40 20.48 7.36
N GLY A 27 33.83 19.90 8.43
CA GLY A 27 34.46 19.89 9.76
C GLY A 27 35.77 19.08 9.81
N MET A 28 35.84 17.96 9.11
CA MET A 28 37.04 17.10 9.04
C MET A 28 38.16 17.77 8.23
N GLU A 29 37.82 18.38 7.10
CA GLU A 29 38.81 19.03 6.21
C GLU A 29 39.40 20.28 6.86
N SER A 30 38.57 21.10 7.45
CA SER A 30 38.98 22.28 8.23
C SER A 30 39.85 21.91 9.44
N PHE A 31 39.54 20.79 10.11
CA PHE A 31 40.34 20.30 11.22
C PHE A 31 41.72 19.82 10.77
N LEU A 32 41.83 19.05 9.68
CA LEU A 32 43.13 18.61 9.17
C LEU A 32 44.01 19.79 8.76
N GLU A 33 43.42 20.84 8.23
CA GLU A 33 44.13 22.10 7.89
C GLU A 33 44.63 22.82 9.13
N LEU A 34 43.79 22.95 10.18
CA LEU A 34 44.16 23.50 11.46
C LEU A 34 45.25 22.68 12.16
N MET A 35 45.14 21.36 12.17
CA MET A 35 46.13 20.44 12.74
C MET A 35 47.50 20.57 12.04
N THR A 36 47.48 20.62 10.70
CA THR A 36 48.69 20.79 9.90
C THR A 36 49.36 22.15 10.17
N THR A 37 48.55 23.20 10.34
CA THR A 37 49.01 24.52 10.68
C THR A 37 49.59 24.58 12.11
N GLN A 38 48.93 23.96 13.09
CA GLN A 38 49.41 23.87 14.46
C GLN A 38 50.71 23.07 14.58
N MET A 39 50.85 21.93 13.85
CA MET A 39 52.12 21.17 13.81
C MET A 39 53.30 21.99 13.26
N ARG A 40 53.03 23.00 12.42
CA ARG A 40 54.09 23.91 11.91
C ARG A 40 54.57 24.97 12.90
N TYR A 41 53.71 25.34 13.87
CA TYR A 41 53.96 26.44 14.80
C TYR A 41 54.09 26.03 16.27
N GLN A 42 53.95 24.73 16.62
CA GLN A 42 54.03 24.25 18.01
C GLN A 42 55.46 24.27 18.55
N ASP A 43 55.59 24.82 19.75
CA ASP A 43 56.81 24.73 20.56
C ASP A 43 56.91 23.32 21.16
N PRO A 44 58.02 22.57 20.98
CA PRO A 44 58.14 21.20 21.42
C PRO A 44 58.13 21.01 22.96
N THR A 45 58.12 22.09 23.75
CA THR A 45 58.20 22.03 25.21
C THR A 45 56.84 22.02 25.93
N ALA A 46 55.70 22.26 25.24
CA ALA A 46 54.36 22.26 25.83
C ALA A 46 53.28 21.73 24.85
N PRO A 47 53.19 20.41 24.62
CA PRO A 47 52.17 19.87 23.74
C PRO A 47 50.76 20.02 24.34
N GLN A 48 49.88 20.69 23.64
CA GLN A 48 48.45 20.72 23.99
C GLN A 48 47.81 19.39 23.71
N ASP A 49 46.99 18.89 24.64
CA ASP A 49 46.37 17.56 24.56
C ASP A 49 45.20 17.56 23.54
N SER A 50 45.53 17.38 22.27
CA SER A 50 44.54 17.28 21.16
C SER A 50 43.79 15.92 21.13
N SER A 51 44.18 14.99 22.02
CA SER A 51 43.63 13.64 22.01
C SER A 51 42.14 13.59 22.37
N GLN A 52 41.68 14.43 23.27
CA GLN A 52 40.28 14.50 23.69
C GLN A 52 39.40 15.07 22.57
N PHE A 53 39.91 16.06 21.81
CA PHE A 53 39.19 16.62 20.67
C PHE A 53 39.10 15.62 19.48
N LEU A 54 40.20 14.89 19.24
CA LEU A 54 40.21 13.78 18.24
C LEU A 54 39.22 12.69 18.58
N ALA A 55 39.07 12.32 19.86
CA ALA A 55 38.10 11.35 20.30
C ALA A 55 36.65 11.84 20.05
N GLN A 56 36.36 13.12 20.32
CA GLN A 56 35.06 13.71 20.02
C GLN A 56 34.77 13.76 18.51
N MET A 57 35.75 14.15 17.70
CA MET A 57 35.63 14.15 16.23
C MET A 57 35.40 12.75 15.67
N ALA A 58 36.11 11.75 16.19
CA ALA A 58 35.87 10.35 15.80
C ALA A 58 34.45 9.89 16.15
N GLN A 59 33.93 10.34 17.31
CA GLN A 59 32.55 10.02 17.71
C GLN A 59 31.52 10.72 16.81
N PHE A 60 31.73 12.01 16.47
CA PHE A 60 30.88 12.71 15.52
C PHE A 60 30.92 12.06 14.13
N SER A 61 32.09 11.68 13.63
CA SER A 61 32.24 10.98 12.35
C SER A 61 31.51 9.63 12.35
N THR A 62 31.54 8.91 13.46
CA THR A 62 30.80 7.66 13.62
C THR A 62 29.28 7.89 13.56
N VAL A 63 28.78 8.90 14.28
CA VAL A 63 27.36 9.26 14.28
C VAL A 63 26.92 9.71 12.88
N SER A 64 27.69 10.57 12.22
CA SER A 64 27.42 11.00 10.84
C SER A 64 27.45 9.83 9.86
N GLY A 65 28.38 8.89 10.01
CA GLY A 65 28.43 7.66 9.24
C GLY A 65 27.19 6.78 9.44
N ILE A 66 26.69 6.66 10.66
CA ILE A 66 25.47 5.93 10.98
C ILE A 66 24.26 6.62 10.33
N GLN A 67 24.15 7.95 10.43
CA GLN A 67 23.07 8.71 9.79
C GLN A 67 23.10 8.58 8.26
N SER A 68 24.27 8.59 7.64
CA SER A 68 24.42 8.38 6.20
C SER A 68 24.02 6.96 5.78
N MET A 69 24.33 5.96 6.63
CA MET A 69 23.84 4.59 6.40
C MET A 69 22.33 4.49 6.52
N GLU A 70 21.73 5.11 7.53
CA GLU A 70 20.27 5.17 7.70
C GLU A 70 19.59 5.78 6.47
N GLN A 71 20.08 6.93 6.01
CA GLN A 71 19.56 7.56 4.79
C GLN A 71 19.71 6.66 3.55
N SER A 72 20.82 5.95 3.43
CA SER A 72 21.06 5.02 2.33
C SER A 72 20.11 3.82 2.38
N LEU A 73 19.80 3.32 3.58
CA LEU A 73 18.80 2.26 3.77
C LEU A 73 17.40 2.73 3.38
N VAL A 74 17.01 3.93 3.79
CA VAL A 74 15.71 4.52 3.38
C VAL A 74 15.61 4.61 1.86
N LYS A 75 16.61 5.15 1.18
CA LYS A 75 16.64 5.23 -0.28
C LYS A 75 16.57 3.84 -0.96
N THR A 76 17.20 2.83 -0.35
CA THR A 76 17.14 1.46 -0.86
C THR A 76 15.72 0.90 -0.74
N VAL A 77 15.05 1.13 0.39
CA VAL A 77 13.65 0.71 0.59
C VAL A 77 12.73 1.40 -0.42
N GLU A 78 12.87 2.72 -0.61
CA GLU A 78 12.09 3.48 -1.61
C GLU A 78 12.31 2.94 -3.04
N SER A 79 13.54 2.59 -3.38
CA SER A 79 13.86 1.99 -4.69
C SER A 79 13.23 0.61 -4.86
N LEU A 80 13.23 -0.21 -3.81
CA LEU A 80 12.55 -1.52 -3.82
C LEU A 80 11.04 -1.37 -3.97
N GLN A 81 10.42 -0.44 -3.24
CA GLN A 81 8.99 -0.14 -3.35
C GLN A 81 8.61 0.32 -4.76
N SER A 82 9.42 1.20 -5.36
CA SER A 82 9.21 1.65 -6.74
C SER A 82 9.30 0.48 -7.73
N SER A 83 10.26 -0.43 -7.54
CA SER A 83 10.39 -1.62 -8.36
C SER A 83 9.20 -2.57 -8.21
N GLN A 84 8.73 -2.78 -6.99
CA GLN A 84 7.55 -3.60 -6.71
C GLN A 84 6.28 -2.99 -7.32
N LEU A 85 6.12 -1.65 -7.24
CA LEU A 85 4.99 -0.95 -7.86
C LEU A 85 4.98 -1.15 -9.38
N LEU A 86 6.15 -1.06 -10.04
CA LEU A 86 6.27 -1.32 -11.48
C LEU A 86 5.90 -2.77 -11.84
N GLN A 87 6.29 -3.75 -11.02
CA GLN A 87 5.89 -5.14 -11.22
C GLN A 87 4.39 -5.32 -11.01
N ALA A 88 3.84 -4.76 -9.93
CA ALA A 88 2.41 -4.86 -9.62
C ALA A 88 1.54 -4.09 -10.65
N SER A 89 2.08 -3.07 -11.32
CA SER A 89 1.37 -2.36 -12.39
C SER A 89 1.03 -3.27 -13.59
N SER A 90 1.77 -4.36 -13.77
CA SER A 90 1.45 -5.37 -14.79
C SER A 90 0.18 -6.17 -14.50
N LEU A 91 -0.33 -6.10 -13.26
CA LEU A 91 -1.58 -6.72 -12.85
C LEU A 91 -2.81 -5.89 -13.27
N VAL A 92 -2.65 -4.61 -13.59
CA VAL A 92 -3.75 -3.75 -14.01
C VAL A 92 -4.40 -4.32 -15.28
N GLY A 93 -5.72 -4.50 -15.23
CA GLY A 93 -6.51 -5.15 -16.27
C GLY A 93 -6.52 -6.67 -16.21
N LYS A 94 -5.70 -7.30 -15.38
CA LYS A 94 -5.74 -8.74 -15.09
C LYS A 94 -6.85 -9.07 -14.10
N GLN A 95 -7.35 -10.29 -14.16
CA GLN A 95 -8.27 -10.81 -13.16
C GLN A 95 -7.48 -11.43 -12.00
N VAL A 96 -7.93 -11.15 -10.78
CA VAL A 96 -7.37 -11.72 -9.56
C VAL A 96 -8.45 -12.47 -8.78
N LEU A 97 -8.05 -13.55 -8.11
CA LEU A 97 -8.88 -14.32 -7.22
C LEU A 97 -8.48 -14.03 -5.77
N ILE A 98 -9.46 -13.68 -4.96
CA ILE A 98 -9.24 -13.24 -3.57
C ILE A 98 -10.20 -13.99 -2.66
N ASN A 99 -9.72 -14.45 -1.51
CA ASN A 99 -10.57 -15.05 -0.48
C ASN A 99 -11.29 -13.95 0.29
N THR A 100 -12.50 -13.67 -0.14
CA THR A 100 -13.41 -12.71 0.49
C THR A 100 -14.85 -13.05 0.11
N ASN A 101 -15.77 -12.68 0.97
CA ASN A 101 -17.21 -12.76 0.71
C ASN A 101 -17.85 -11.37 0.59
N ASP A 102 -17.09 -10.29 0.86
CA ASP A 102 -17.58 -8.91 0.81
C ASP A 102 -17.53 -8.38 -0.62
N ILE A 103 -18.56 -7.68 -1.02
CA ILE A 103 -18.70 -7.02 -2.32
C ILE A 103 -19.14 -5.58 -2.10
N VAL A 104 -18.53 -4.65 -2.82
CA VAL A 104 -18.97 -3.26 -2.89
C VAL A 104 -19.61 -3.04 -4.26
N ALA A 105 -20.93 -2.97 -4.33
CA ALA A 105 -21.63 -2.69 -5.57
C ALA A 105 -21.63 -1.18 -5.85
N ASP A 106 -21.26 -0.82 -7.08
CA ASP A 106 -21.41 0.52 -7.62
C ASP A 106 -22.82 0.70 -8.24
N SER A 107 -23.14 1.94 -8.63
CA SER A 107 -24.40 2.25 -9.35
C SER A 107 -24.50 1.56 -10.72
N ASP A 108 -23.40 1.12 -11.28
CA ASP A 108 -23.36 0.40 -12.55
C ASP A 108 -23.51 -1.11 -12.29
N VAL A 109 -24.52 -1.71 -12.94
CA VAL A 109 -24.74 -3.17 -12.87
C VAL A 109 -23.52 -3.86 -13.45
N THR A 110 -22.71 -4.43 -12.59
CA THR A 110 -21.52 -5.19 -12.99
C THR A 110 -21.63 -6.60 -12.43
N PRO A 111 -21.55 -7.64 -13.28
CA PRO A 111 -21.57 -9.02 -12.81
C PRO A 111 -20.39 -9.32 -11.86
N VAL A 112 -20.67 -10.08 -10.82
CA VAL A 112 -19.67 -10.62 -9.87
C VAL A 112 -19.50 -12.10 -10.13
N SER A 113 -18.29 -12.53 -10.43
CA SER A 113 -17.96 -13.94 -10.58
C SER A 113 -17.03 -14.39 -9.44
N GLY A 114 -17.12 -15.66 -9.11
CA GLY A 114 -16.29 -16.23 -8.07
C GLY A 114 -16.36 -17.75 -8.02
N GLU A 115 -15.75 -18.30 -7.00
CA GLU A 115 -15.65 -19.74 -6.78
C GLU A 115 -15.97 -20.05 -5.32
N ILE A 116 -16.65 -21.17 -5.10
CA ILE A 116 -16.93 -21.73 -3.78
C ILE A 116 -16.04 -22.96 -3.60
N GLY A 117 -15.17 -22.94 -2.61
CA GLY A 117 -14.36 -24.08 -2.20
C GLY A 117 -15.16 -25.01 -1.30
N LEU A 118 -15.55 -26.17 -1.82
CA LEU A 118 -16.24 -27.22 -1.06
C LEU A 118 -15.24 -28.27 -0.59
N PHE A 119 -15.25 -28.56 0.70
CA PHE A 119 -14.39 -29.61 1.30
C PHE A 119 -14.98 -31.01 1.17
N SER A 120 -16.30 -31.12 0.97
CA SER A 120 -17.03 -32.38 0.81
C SER A 120 -18.12 -32.26 -0.25
N HIS A 121 -18.69 -33.41 -0.64
CA HIS A 121 -19.90 -33.46 -1.48
C HIS A 121 -21.08 -32.83 -0.72
N THR A 122 -21.90 -32.06 -1.43
CA THR A 122 -23.18 -31.58 -0.92
C THR A 122 -24.34 -31.94 -1.84
N ALA A 123 -25.47 -32.25 -1.25
CA ALA A 123 -26.70 -32.56 -2.01
C ALA A 123 -27.31 -31.29 -2.65
N SER A 124 -27.04 -30.09 -2.08
CA SER A 124 -27.47 -28.80 -2.61
C SER A 124 -26.54 -27.72 -2.18
N LEU A 125 -26.08 -26.91 -3.12
CA LEU A 125 -25.34 -25.69 -2.88
C LEU A 125 -26.19 -24.50 -3.33
N THR A 126 -26.43 -23.56 -2.44
CA THR A 126 -27.11 -22.30 -2.74
C THR A 126 -26.18 -21.14 -2.41
N VAL A 127 -25.96 -20.23 -3.36
CA VAL A 127 -25.23 -18.97 -3.13
C VAL A 127 -26.25 -17.88 -2.93
N ARG A 128 -26.19 -17.20 -1.79
CA ARG A 128 -27.05 -16.05 -1.48
C ARG A 128 -26.25 -14.77 -1.47
N VAL A 129 -26.79 -13.73 -2.05
CA VAL A 129 -26.30 -12.37 -1.90
C VAL A 129 -27.15 -11.71 -0.84
N VAL A 130 -26.52 -11.18 0.20
CA VAL A 130 -27.19 -10.49 1.31
C VAL A 130 -26.69 -9.04 1.42
N ASP A 131 -27.54 -8.17 1.89
CA ASP A 131 -27.18 -6.78 2.20
C ASP A 131 -26.60 -6.64 3.62
N ASP A 132 -26.22 -5.41 4.01
CA ASP A 132 -25.70 -5.07 5.34
C ASP A 132 -26.68 -5.41 6.50
N SER A 133 -27.97 -5.56 6.20
CA SER A 133 -28.99 -5.96 7.18
C SER A 133 -29.14 -7.47 7.32
N GLY A 134 -28.43 -8.25 6.47
CA GLY A 134 -28.57 -9.69 6.35
C GLY A 134 -29.78 -10.15 5.53
N GLN A 135 -30.48 -9.22 4.85
CA GLN A 135 -31.58 -9.55 3.97
C GLN A 135 -31.06 -10.18 2.68
N THR A 136 -31.65 -11.31 2.28
CA THR A 136 -31.31 -11.95 1.01
C THR A 136 -31.87 -11.15 -0.17
N ILE A 137 -30.98 -10.65 -1.02
CA ILE A 137 -31.27 -9.91 -2.23
C ILE A 137 -31.44 -10.83 -3.44
N ARG A 138 -30.57 -11.84 -3.54
CA ARG A 138 -30.58 -12.83 -4.63
C ARG A 138 -30.19 -14.21 -4.10
N SER A 139 -30.78 -15.25 -4.70
CA SER A 139 -30.42 -16.64 -4.43
C SER A 139 -30.11 -17.33 -5.74
N LEU A 140 -28.98 -18.04 -5.79
CA LEU A 140 -28.50 -18.80 -6.95
C LEU A 140 -28.43 -20.27 -6.53
N GLU A 141 -29.34 -21.07 -7.08
CA GLU A 141 -29.40 -22.50 -6.82
C GLU A 141 -28.39 -23.25 -7.73
N LEU A 142 -27.31 -23.75 -7.17
CA LEU A 142 -26.28 -24.48 -7.91
C LEU A 142 -26.51 -25.98 -7.90
N GLY A 143 -27.39 -26.47 -7.01
CA GLY A 143 -27.73 -27.92 -6.91
C GLY A 143 -26.63 -28.76 -6.27
N ALA A 144 -26.68 -30.09 -6.53
CA ALA A 144 -25.68 -31.01 -5.98
C ALA A 144 -24.30 -30.78 -6.58
N LYS A 145 -23.27 -30.76 -5.72
CA LYS A 145 -21.87 -30.52 -6.08
C LYS A 145 -20.94 -31.47 -5.34
N ASN A 146 -19.88 -31.88 -6.02
CA ASN A 146 -18.78 -32.61 -5.40
C ASN A 146 -17.81 -31.66 -4.70
N ALA A 147 -16.94 -32.22 -3.85
CA ALA A 147 -15.81 -31.49 -3.28
C ALA A 147 -14.94 -30.86 -4.39
N GLY A 148 -14.42 -29.67 -4.14
CA GLY A 148 -13.61 -28.88 -5.08
C GLY A 148 -14.15 -27.48 -5.28
N GLN A 149 -13.63 -26.78 -6.28
CA GLN A 149 -14.05 -25.42 -6.62
C GLN A 149 -15.29 -25.43 -7.52
N VAL A 150 -16.29 -24.64 -7.14
CA VAL A 150 -17.55 -24.49 -7.86
C VAL A 150 -17.73 -23.02 -8.25
N SER A 151 -17.68 -22.73 -9.54
CA SER A 151 -17.87 -21.36 -10.03
C SER A 151 -19.31 -20.89 -9.86
N PHE A 152 -19.49 -19.62 -9.54
CA PHE A 152 -20.76 -18.94 -9.55
C PHE A 152 -20.65 -17.59 -10.29
N ASN A 153 -21.79 -17.07 -10.72
CA ASN A 153 -21.87 -15.75 -11.34
C ASN A 153 -23.17 -15.08 -10.90
N TRP A 154 -23.05 -13.89 -10.29
CA TRP A 154 -24.16 -13.04 -9.96
C TRP A 154 -24.21 -11.87 -10.95
N ASP A 155 -25.38 -11.65 -11.53
CA ASP A 155 -25.62 -10.64 -12.56
C ASP A 155 -25.73 -9.18 -12.03
N GLY A 156 -25.65 -8.97 -10.71
CA GLY A 156 -25.83 -7.65 -10.08
C GLY A 156 -27.29 -7.25 -9.92
N LEU A 157 -28.22 -8.19 -10.13
CA LEU A 157 -29.66 -7.95 -10.04
C LEU A 157 -30.26 -8.57 -8.77
N ASP A 158 -31.35 -7.98 -8.30
CA ASP A 158 -32.14 -8.50 -7.19
C ASP A 158 -33.08 -9.64 -7.65
N ILE A 159 -33.96 -10.10 -6.75
CA ILE A 159 -34.96 -11.16 -7.03
C ILE A 159 -36.00 -10.72 -8.05
N ASN A 160 -36.26 -9.41 -8.21
CA ASN A 160 -37.23 -8.86 -9.17
C ASN A 160 -36.59 -8.66 -10.55
N GLY A 161 -35.27 -8.75 -10.66
CA GLY A 161 -34.52 -8.46 -11.88
C GLY A 161 -34.13 -6.98 -12.02
N ASP A 162 -34.26 -6.20 -10.94
CA ASP A 162 -33.82 -4.81 -10.89
C ASP A 162 -32.37 -4.72 -10.42
N ALA A 163 -31.65 -3.69 -10.88
CA ALA A 163 -30.29 -3.40 -10.46
C ALA A 163 -30.24 -3.13 -8.94
N VAL A 164 -29.30 -3.75 -8.24
CA VAL A 164 -29.12 -3.47 -6.82
C VAL A 164 -28.58 -2.07 -6.61
N PRO A 165 -28.99 -1.35 -5.54
CA PRO A 165 -28.41 -0.06 -5.19
C PRO A 165 -26.91 -0.16 -4.92
N ALA A 166 -26.18 0.95 -5.06
CA ALA A 166 -24.81 1.04 -4.58
C ALA A 166 -24.75 0.80 -3.07
N GLY A 167 -23.87 -0.07 -2.62
CA GLY A 167 -23.77 -0.45 -1.21
C GLY A 167 -22.88 -1.67 -1.01
N ASN A 168 -22.81 -2.12 0.24
CA ASN A 168 -22.06 -3.33 0.59
C ASN A 168 -23.01 -4.53 0.57
N TYR A 169 -22.50 -5.62 0.04
CA TYR A 169 -23.19 -6.91 -0.04
C TYR A 169 -22.24 -8.01 0.37
N GLN A 170 -22.80 -9.14 0.79
CA GLN A 170 -22.00 -10.33 1.11
C GLN A 170 -22.52 -11.54 0.33
N ILE A 171 -21.57 -12.36 -0.12
CA ILE A 171 -21.86 -13.68 -0.66
C ILE A 171 -21.87 -14.69 0.49
N VAL A 172 -22.91 -15.48 0.57
CA VAL A 172 -23.06 -16.55 1.56
C VAL A 172 -23.31 -17.87 0.84
N ALA A 173 -22.42 -18.82 1.02
CA ALA A 173 -22.62 -20.18 0.52
C ALA A 173 -23.40 -20.99 1.57
N ALA A 174 -24.56 -21.50 1.20
CA ALA A 174 -25.41 -22.32 2.06
C ALA A 174 -25.42 -23.76 1.56
N VAL A 175 -25.08 -24.68 2.45
CA VAL A 175 -25.17 -26.14 2.26
C VAL A 175 -26.17 -26.71 3.27
N PRO A 176 -26.99 -27.69 2.94
CA PRO A 176 -28.05 -28.21 3.83
C PRO A 176 -27.53 -29.08 4.98
N GLU A 177 -26.29 -29.50 4.90
CA GLU A 177 -25.67 -30.38 5.92
C GLU A 177 -24.88 -29.50 6.90
N GLU A 178 -24.91 -29.80 8.20
CA GLU A 178 -24.01 -29.22 9.19
C GLU A 178 -22.60 -29.77 8.92
N THR A 179 -21.90 -29.15 7.99
CA THR A 179 -20.48 -29.40 7.78
C THR A 179 -19.68 -28.68 8.85
N GLU A 180 -18.74 -29.39 9.50
CA GLU A 180 -17.84 -28.79 10.51
C GLU A 180 -16.97 -27.65 9.92
N ILE A 181 -16.85 -27.58 8.60
CA ILE A 181 -16.02 -26.61 7.86
C ILE A 181 -16.92 -25.88 6.87
N GLU A 182 -17.04 -24.56 7.07
CA GLU A 182 -17.78 -23.69 6.15
C GLU A 182 -17.09 -23.63 4.77
N PRO A 183 -17.86 -23.53 3.68
CA PRO A 183 -17.30 -23.33 2.35
C PRO A 183 -16.49 -22.03 2.27
N GLU A 184 -15.34 -22.09 1.60
CA GLU A 184 -14.55 -20.89 1.32
C GLU A 184 -15.12 -20.16 0.10
N ILE A 185 -15.10 -18.82 0.14
CA ILE A 185 -15.63 -17.98 -0.93
C ILE A 185 -14.50 -17.18 -1.52
N PHE A 186 -14.37 -17.27 -2.83
CA PHE A 186 -13.37 -16.54 -3.60
C PHE A 186 -14.08 -15.68 -4.63
N ILE A 187 -13.72 -14.40 -4.69
CA ILE A 187 -14.22 -13.46 -5.68
C ILE A 187 -13.15 -13.23 -6.75
N ARG A 188 -13.58 -13.33 -8.00
CA ARG A 188 -12.75 -13.05 -9.18
C ARG A 188 -13.15 -11.71 -9.76
N SER A 189 -12.20 -10.77 -9.80
CA SER A 189 -12.48 -9.42 -10.29
C SER A 189 -11.23 -8.77 -10.91
N PRO A 190 -11.39 -7.84 -11.88
CA PRO A 190 -10.27 -7.16 -12.51
C PRO A 190 -9.64 -6.12 -11.60
N VAL A 191 -8.31 -6.06 -11.63
CA VAL A 191 -7.53 -4.99 -10.99
C VAL A 191 -7.70 -3.71 -11.81
N SER A 192 -8.17 -2.64 -11.17
CA SER A 192 -8.34 -1.33 -11.80
C SER A 192 -7.09 -0.45 -11.67
N SER A 193 -6.40 -0.50 -10.53
CA SER A 193 -5.14 0.22 -10.30
C SER A 193 -4.36 -0.40 -9.14
N VAL A 194 -3.10 0.03 -8.99
CA VAL A 194 -2.23 -0.34 -7.87
C VAL A 194 -1.79 0.93 -7.16
N SER A 195 -1.76 0.89 -5.84
CA SER A 195 -1.33 2.00 -4.99
C SER A 195 -0.39 1.52 -3.89
N ILE A 196 0.38 2.44 -3.32
CA ILE A 196 1.20 2.19 -2.13
C ILE A 196 0.42 2.73 -0.93
N GLY A 197 0.20 1.88 0.05
CA GLY A 197 -0.41 2.24 1.32
C GLY A 197 0.51 3.09 2.20
N SER A 198 -0.03 3.65 3.27
CA SER A 198 0.72 4.51 4.21
C SER A 198 1.86 3.79 4.94
N ALA A 199 1.78 2.47 5.07
CA ALA A 199 2.83 1.62 5.65
C ALA A 199 3.88 1.17 4.61
N GLY A 200 3.72 1.56 3.33
CA GLY A 200 4.61 1.19 2.23
C GLY A 200 4.26 -0.17 1.59
N ASP A 201 3.16 -0.77 1.97
CA ASP A 201 2.59 -1.97 1.38
C ASP A 201 1.83 -1.66 0.08
N LEU A 202 1.78 -2.66 -0.82
CA LEU A 202 1.06 -2.52 -2.09
C LEU A 202 -0.38 -2.96 -1.93
N HIS A 203 -1.29 -2.06 -2.34
CA HIS A 203 -2.72 -2.31 -2.41
C HIS A 203 -3.20 -2.33 -3.86
N LEU A 204 -3.99 -3.35 -4.17
CA LEU A 204 -4.71 -3.44 -5.41
C LEU A 204 -6.09 -2.79 -5.24
N GLN A 205 -6.41 -1.85 -6.11
CA GLN A 205 -7.77 -1.37 -6.29
C GLN A 205 -8.48 -2.34 -7.24
N ILE A 206 -9.45 -3.04 -6.72
CA ILE A 206 -10.16 -4.09 -7.43
C ILE A 206 -11.60 -3.63 -7.57
N ARG A 207 -12.18 -3.86 -8.75
CA ARG A 207 -13.58 -3.50 -8.98
C ARG A 207 -14.47 -4.28 -8.01
N GLN A 208 -15.44 -3.60 -7.41
CA GLN A 208 -16.43 -4.18 -6.48
C GLN A 208 -15.85 -4.77 -5.17
N LEU A 209 -14.60 -4.47 -4.85
CA LEU A 209 -13.98 -4.86 -3.58
C LEU A 209 -13.34 -3.63 -2.92
N ALA A 210 -13.20 -3.68 -1.61
CA ALA A 210 -12.33 -2.76 -0.90
C ALA A 210 -10.87 -2.94 -1.39
N PRO A 211 -9.99 -1.94 -1.20
CA PRO A 211 -8.58 -2.10 -1.52
C PRO A 211 -7.97 -3.29 -0.80
N VAL A 212 -7.34 -4.19 -1.54
CA VAL A 212 -6.80 -5.46 -1.02
C VAL A 212 -5.27 -5.42 -1.10
N PRO A 213 -4.55 -5.80 -0.04
CA PRO A 213 -3.10 -5.90 -0.11
C PRO A 213 -2.68 -7.04 -1.06
N LEU A 214 -1.56 -6.83 -1.77
CA LEU A 214 -1.09 -7.77 -2.81
C LEU A 214 -0.87 -9.20 -2.31
N ASN A 215 -0.54 -9.36 -1.03
CA ASN A 215 -0.31 -10.68 -0.41
C ASN A 215 -1.60 -11.50 -0.17
N GLU A 216 -2.78 -10.93 -0.34
CA GLU A 216 -4.06 -11.62 -0.24
C GLU A 216 -4.55 -12.15 -1.60
N VAL A 217 -3.85 -11.85 -2.69
CA VAL A 217 -4.14 -12.38 -4.01
C VAL A 217 -3.70 -13.84 -4.09
N ILE A 218 -4.63 -14.72 -4.44
CA ILE A 218 -4.40 -16.17 -4.53
C ILE A 218 -3.97 -16.56 -5.94
N GLU A 219 -4.61 -15.98 -6.96
CA GLU A 219 -4.39 -16.31 -8.37
C GLU A 219 -4.49 -15.06 -9.24
N VAL A 220 -3.74 -15.04 -10.34
CA VAL A 220 -3.78 -14.00 -11.37
C VAL A 220 -3.95 -14.68 -12.73
N SER A 221 -4.91 -14.19 -13.55
CA SER A 221 -5.21 -14.74 -14.88
C SER A 221 -5.43 -13.66 -15.94
#